data_0d28a9ba0b4b7e40ed2f107ecb951481
#
_entry.id   0d28a9ba0b4b7e40ed2f107ecb951481
#
_cell.length_a   1.000
_cell.length_b   1.000
_cell.length_c   1.000
_cell.angle_alpha   90.00
_cell.angle_beta   90.00
_cell.angle_gamma   90.00
#
_symmetry.space_group_name_H-M   'P 1'
#
loop_
_entity.id
_entity.type
_entity.pdbx_description
1 polymer ?
#
loop_
_entity_poly.entity_id
_entity_poly.type
_entity_poly.pdbx_seq_one_letter_code
_entity_poly.pdbx_strand_id
1 'polypeptide(L)'
;MYDFAVIGGDFRQVYLAGYLKEHRYRVIVYGVEKKNLNKECVYAKSLEEAVEESHCVIGPVLFSKDGVFLTSQRENIRVHDFLRYLKEGQSLFGGCISEEVQKVCEKKGVLVHDFMKMDDVAIYNAIATAEGAIVKAMERKPVNLHGSYCLVLGYGRCGRVLAGKLKGLNARVTICARSETARSQGEADGFDTMQFFDVARQIVRFDYIFNTVPAKVLTEKILKRAGKNLCIVDIASFPGGVDQKAAEKFGIQSYLCPSLPGIYAPKSSGIRLAEKVLEWKGKEDR
;
A
#
# COMPACT_ATOMS: atom_id res chain seq x y z
N MET A 1 -10.90 -24.16 18.26
CA MET A 1 -10.51 -23.78 16.89
C MET A 1 -11.13 -22.40 16.58
N TYR A 2 -10.38 -21.50 16.01
CA TYR A 2 -10.78 -20.12 15.66
C TYR A 2 -11.18 -20.05 14.19
N ASP A 3 -12.06 -19.11 13.86
CA ASP A 3 -12.46 -18.88 12.47
C ASP A 3 -11.34 -18.15 11.73
N PHE A 4 -10.68 -17.20 12.42
CA PHE A 4 -9.60 -16.38 11.86
C PHE A 4 -8.44 -16.21 12.83
N ALA A 5 -7.20 -16.35 12.30
CA ALA A 5 -5.99 -15.84 12.93
C ALA A 5 -5.54 -14.56 12.22
N VAL A 6 -5.24 -13.50 12.98
CA VAL A 6 -4.64 -12.28 12.42
C VAL A 6 -3.21 -12.14 12.94
N ILE A 7 -2.24 -12.17 12.03
CA ILE A 7 -0.82 -12.28 12.34
C ILE A 7 -0.06 -11.03 11.89
N GLY A 8 0.64 -10.40 12.84
CA GLY A 8 1.51 -9.25 12.57
C GLY A 8 0.80 -8.05 11.98
N GLY A 9 1.49 -7.31 11.12
CA GLY A 9 0.96 -6.18 10.37
C GLY A 9 1.05 -4.84 11.10
N ASP A 10 0.26 -3.89 10.61
CA ASP A 10 0.11 -2.55 11.15
C ASP A 10 -1.32 -2.34 11.73
N PHE A 11 -1.69 -1.10 12.01
CA PHE A 11 -3.02 -0.80 12.57
C PHE A 11 -4.21 -1.27 11.72
N ARG A 12 -4.01 -1.58 10.43
CA ARG A 12 -5.06 -2.18 9.58
C ARG A 12 -5.50 -3.53 10.12
N GLN A 13 -4.55 -4.37 10.58
CA GLN A 13 -4.85 -5.67 11.17
C GLN A 13 -5.61 -5.55 12.49
N VAL A 14 -5.34 -4.50 13.26
CA VAL A 14 -6.11 -4.19 14.49
C VAL A 14 -7.60 -3.98 14.18
N TYR A 15 -7.89 -3.12 13.19
CA TYR A 15 -9.27 -2.82 12.82
C TYR A 15 -9.94 -3.97 12.05
N LEU A 16 -9.16 -4.73 11.24
CA LEU A 16 -9.63 -5.94 10.59
C LEU A 16 -10.07 -6.98 11.63
N ALA A 17 -9.22 -7.28 12.61
CA ALA A 17 -9.54 -8.23 13.69
C ALA A 17 -10.78 -7.80 14.49
N GLY A 18 -10.87 -6.50 14.82
CA GLY A 18 -12.03 -5.92 15.50
C GLY A 18 -13.32 -6.09 14.70
N TYR A 19 -13.29 -5.79 13.41
CA TYR A 19 -14.45 -5.92 12.51
C TYR A 19 -14.93 -7.37 12.40
N LEU A 20 -14.02 -8.33 12.26
CA LEU A 20 -14.36 -9.77 12.25
C LEU A 20 -15.00 -10.17 13.57
N LYS A 21 -14.51 -9.66 14.69
CA LYS A 21 -15.06 -9.94 16.01
C LYS A 21 -16.47 -9.36 16.20
N GLU A 22 -16.71 -8.13 15.74
CA GLU A 22 -18.03 -7.47 15.73
C GLU A 22 -19.06 -8.28 14.91
N HIS A 23 -18.60 -9.02 13.89
CA HIS A 23 -19.41 -9.95 13.09
C HIS A 23 -19.50 -11.36 13.70
N ARG A 24 -19.19 -11.51 15.02
CA ARG A 24 -19.35 -12.72 15.83
C ARG A 24 -18.43 -13.89 15.47
N TYR A 25 -17.35 -13.65 14.72
CA TYR A 25 -16.35 -14.67 14.46
C TYR A 25 -15.41 -14.84 15.65
N ARG A 26 -14.86 -16.06 15.83
CA ARG A 26 -13.81 -16.35 16.81
C ARG A 26 -12.47 -15.93 16.21
N VAL A 27 -11.85 -14.90 16.81
CA VAL A 27 -10.62 -14.30 16.29
C VAL A 27 -9.50 -14.46 17.32
N ILE A 28 -8.38 -15.03 16.86
CA ILE A 28 -7.13 -15.08 17.60
C ILE A 28 -6.11 -14.18 16.92
N VAL A 29 -5.23 -13.52 17.68
CA VAL A 29 -4.23 -12.60 17.14
C VAL A 29 -2.85 -12.91 17.69
N TYR A 30 -1.80 -12.72 16.86
CA TYR A 30 -0.41 -12.80 17.30
C TYR A 30 0.44 -11.74 16.61
N GLY A 31 1.30 -11.04 17.36
CA GLY A 31 2.13 -9.95 16.82
C GLY A 31 1.37 -8.70 16.37
N VAL A 32 0.08 -8.60 16.68
CA VAL A 32 -0.78 -7.45 16.37
C VAL A 32 -0.69 -6.41 17.49
N GLU A 33 -0.76 -5.12 17.13
CA GLU A 33 -0.74 -4.02 18.10
C GLU A 33 -1.97 -4.07 19.02
N LYS A 34 -1.73 -3.93 20.36
CA LYS A 34 -2.80 -3.99 21.37
C LYS A 34 -3.67 -2.74 21.42
N LYS A 35 -3.09 -1.59 21.07
CA LYS A 35 -3.81 -0.32 21.07
C LYS A 35 -4.98 -0.38 20.07
N ASN A 36 -6.18 -0.05 20.53
CA ASN A 36 -7.43 -0.07 19.78
C ASN A 36 -7.91 -1.46 19.31
N LEU A 37 -7.27 -2.54 19.75
CA LEU A 37 -7.76 -3.89 19.46
C LEU A 37 -9.05 -4.15 20.25
N ASN A 38 -10.01 -4.82 19.62
CA ASN A 38 -11.22 -5.30 20.30
C ASN A 38 -10.84 -6.27 21.42
N LYS A 39 -11.33 -5.99 22.64
CA LYS A 39 -10.97 -6.73 23.86
C LYS A 39 -11.41 -8.20 23.84
N GLU A 40 -12.34 -8.55 22.96
CA GLU A 40 -12.82 -9.94 22.81
C GLU A 40 -11.96 -10.77 21.84
N CYS A 41 -10.97 -10.16 21.15
CA CYS A 41 -9.97 -10.91 20.42
C CYS A 41 -9.04 -11.63 21.39
N VAL A 42 -8.76 -12.91 21.11
CA VAL A 42 -7.87 -13.71 21.95
C VAL A 42 -6.43 -13.48 21.50
N TYR A 43 -5.55 -13.16 22.47
CA TYR A 43 -4.11 -13.16 22.21
C TYR A 43 -3.54 -14.56 22.32
N ALA A 44 -2.94 -15.06 21.24
CA ALA A 44 -2.22 -16.33 21.24
C ALA A 44 -0.97 -16.25 22.12
N LYS A 45 -0.66 -17.36 22.77
CA LYS A 45 0.58 -17.54 23.55
C LYS A 45 1.79 -17.75 22.65
N SER A 46 1.57 -18.28 21.45
CA SER A 46 2.61 -18.53 20.43
C SER A 46 2.07 -18.34 19.01
N LEU A 47 2.99 -18.20 18.06
CA LEU A 47 2.66 -18.19 16.63
C LEU A 47 2.02 -19.52 16.21
N GLU A 48 2.52 -20.63 16.73
CA GLU A 48 2.03 -22.00 16.50
C GLU A 48 0.53 -22.10 16.86
N GLU A 49 0.18 -21.72 18.11
CA GLU A 49 -1.21 -21.71 18.58
C GLU A 49 -2.12 -20.90 17.64
N ALA A 50 -1.69 -19.68 17.28
CA ALA A 50 -2.50 -18.81 16.44
C ALA A 50 -2.76 -19.41 15.05
N VAL A 51 -1.74 -19.96 14.42
CA VAL A 51 -1.82 -20.47 13.04
C VAL A 51 -2.50 -21.83 13.00
N GLU A 52 -2.08 -22.76 13.86
CA GLU A 52 -2.57 -24.15 13.82
C GLU A 52 -4.02 -24.31 14.26
N GLU A 53 -4.49 -23.46 15.17
CA GLU A 53 -5.87 -23.53 15.70
C GLU A 53 -6.87 -22.68 14.92
N SER A 54 -6.56 -22.26 13.69
CA SER A 54 -7.41 -21.41 12.90
C SER A 54 -7.72 -21.99 11.52
N HIS A 55 -8.92 -21.72 11.01
CA HIS A 55 -9.32 -22.11 9.64
C HIS A 55 -8.71 -21.20 8.58
N CYS A 56 -8.69 -19.91 8.84
CA CYS A 56 -8.18 -18.90 7.91
C CYS A 56 -7.15 -18.03 8.62
N VAL A 57 -6.01 -17.81 7.98
CA VAL A 57 -4.90 -17.01 8.49
C VAL A 57 -4.76 -15.74 7.68
N ILE A 58 -4.71 -14.60 8.35
CA ILE A 58 -4.63 -13.28 7.73
C ILE A 58 -3.33 -12.61 8.16
N GLY A 59 -2.40 -12.52 7.23
CA GLY A 59 -1.12 -11.86 7.39
C GLY A 59 -1.14 -10.37 7.04
N PRO A 60 0.02 -9.71 7.04
CA PRO A 60 0.17 -8.28 6.72
C PRO A 60 -0.19 -7.94 5.27
N VAL A 61 -0.59 -6.68 5.03
CA VAL A 61 -0.85 -6.17 3.67
C VAL A 61 0.44 -5.99 2.87
N LEU A 62 1.54 -5.59 3.51
CA LEU A 62 2.88 -5.82 3.02
C LEU A 62 3.39 -7.04 3.76
N PHE A 63 3.33 -8.20 3.12
CA PHE A 63 3.59 -9.48 3.78
C PHE A 63 4.97 -9.52 4.43
N SER A 64 6.00 -9.21 3.66
CA SER A 64 7.38 -9.09 4.13
C SER A 64 8.12 -8.00 3.34
N LYS A 65 9.08 -7.33 3.97
CA LYS A 65 9.94 -6.32 3.33
C LYS A 65 11.23 -6.93 2.78
N ASP A 66 11.70 -7.98 3.41
CA ASP A 66 13.02 -8.59 3.17
C ASP A 66 12.95 -10.08 2.81
N GLY A 67 11.75 -10.65 2.81
CA GLY A 67 11.52 -12.08 2.61
C GLY A 67 11.84 -12.95 3.85
N VAL A 68 12.41 -12.37 4.90
CA VAL A 68 12.87 -13.09 6.10
C VAL A 68 11.86 -12.97 7.24
N PHE A 69 11.35 -11.75 7.46
CA PHE A 69 10.39 -11.48 8.53
C PHE A 69 9.06 -11.00 7.95
N LEU A 70 7.96 -11.45 8.54
CA LEU A 70 6.65 -10.83 8.32
C LEU A 70 6.69 -9.37 8.79
N THR A 71 6.02 -8.49 8.07
CA THR A 71 5.84 -7.12 8.55
C THR A 71 5.03 -7.15 9.85
N SER A 72 5.62 -6.69 10.94
CA SER A 72 4.98 -6.57 12.25
C SER A 72 5.57 -5.40 13.01
N GLN A 73 4.75 -4.77 13.86
CA GLN A 73 5.18 -3.68 14.75
C GLN A 73 5.59 -4.18 16.14
N ARG A 74 5.26 -5.44 16.48
CA ARG A 74 5.47 -5.96 17.85
C ARG A 74 6.41 -7.15 17.93
N GLU A 75 6.41 -8.03 16.95
CA GLU A 75 7.09 -9.31 17.02
C GLU A 75 7.97 -9.54 15.79
N ASN A 76 9.14 -10.13 15.98
CA ASN A 76 9.98 -10.59 14.90
C ASN A 76 9.54 -12.00 14.46
N ILE A 77 8.55 -12.06 13.57
CA ILE A 77 7.95 -13.29 13.09
C ILE A 77 8.68 -13.74 11.83
N ARG A 78 9.46 -14.81 11.87
CA ARG A 78 10.12 -15.35 10.68
C ARG A 78 9.10 -15.93 9.70
N VAL A 79 9.21 -15.59 8.43
CA VAL A 79 8.37 -16.13 7.35
C VAL A 79 8.45 -17.66 7.32
N HIS A 80 9.65 -18.24 7.48
CA HIS A 80 9.85 -19.68 7.53
C HIS A 80 9.05 -20.34 8.66
N ASP A 81 9.08 -19.80 9.88
CA ASP A 81 8.38 -20.37 11.02
C ASP A 81 6.86 -20.23 10.85
N PHE A 82 6.41 -19.08 10.34
CA PHE A 82 5.00 -18.88 9.99
C PHE A 82 4.50 -19.92 8.98
N LEU A 83 5.25 -20.14 7.88
CA LEU A 83 4.90 -21.11 6.85
C LEU A 83 4.94 -22.56 7.37
N ARG A 84 5.80 -22.85 8.36
CA ARG A 84 5.91 -24.18 8.96
C ARG A 84 4.61 -24.60 9.65
N TYR A 85 3.94 -23.69 10.34
CA TYR A 85 2.72 -23.96 11.10
C TYR A 85 1.44 -23.98 10.25
N LEU A 86 1.48 -23.52 8.99
CA LEU A 86 0.34 -23.63 8.08
C LEU A 86 0.03 -25.08 7.77
N LYS A 87 -1.26 -25.44 7.75
CA LYS A 87 -1.79 -26.79 7.51
C LYS A 87 -2.60 -26.86 6.22
N GLU A 88 -2.67 -28.05 5.64
CA GLU A 88 -3.53 -28.35 4.50
C GLU A 88 -4.99 -27.95 4.77
N GLY A 89 -5.64 -27.38 3.76
CA GLY A 89 -7.03 -26.93 3.82
C GLY A 89 -7.22 -25.56 4.45
N GLN A 90 -6.17 -24.92 4.99
CA GLN A 90 -6.26 -23.52 5.44
C GLN A 90 -6.23 -22.55 4.27
N SER A 91 -6.79 -21.34 4.50
CA SER A 91 -6.63 -20.20 3.60
C SER A 91 -5.74 -19.14 4.22
N LEU A 92 -4.82 -18.60 3.40
CA LEU A 92 -3.92 -17.51 3.75
C LEU A 92 -4.27 -16.25 2.99
N PHE A 93 -4.66 -15.20 3.69
CA PHE A 93 -4.78 -13.85 3.17
C PHE A 93 -3.55 -13.02 3.52
N GLY A 94 -3.14 -12.14 2.61
CA GLY A 94 -2.05 -11.19 2.82
C GLY A 94 -1.93 -10.26 1.64
N GLY A 95 -0.96 -9.36 1.61
CA GLY A 95 -0.73 -8.55 0.43
C GLY A 95 0.73 -8.51 0.02
N CYS A 96 1.00 -8.41 -1.28
CA CYS A 96 2.35 -8.51 -1.84
C CYS A 96 3.05 -9.82 -1.44
N ILE A 97 2.35 -10.94 -1.52
CA ILE A 97 2.87 -12.26 -1.19
C ILE A 97 3.83 -12.71 -2.30
N SER A 98 5.09 -13.03 -1.93
CA SER A 98 6.11 -13.44 -2.91
C SER A 98 5.78 -14.79 -3.56
N GLU A 99 6.32 -15.03 -4.75
CA GLU A 99 6.15 -16.29 -5.46
C GLU A 99 6.68 -17.50 -4.66
N GLU A 100 7.77 -17.32 -3.90
CA GLU A 100 8.34 -18.34 -3.05
C GLU A 100 7.35 -18.77 -1.97
N VAL A 101 6.71 -17.80 -1.30
CA VAL A 101 5.67 -18.07 -0.29
C VAL A 101 4.48 -18.75 -0.93
N GLN A 102 4.01 -18.31 -2.11
CA GLN A 102 2.90 -18.94 -2.83
C GLN A 102 3.20 -20.41 -3.16
N LYS A 103 4.41 -20.70 -3.68
CA LYS A 103 4.84 -22.09 -3.99
C LYS A 103 4.90 -23.00 -2.76
N VAL A 104 5.33 -22.46 -1.60
CA VAL A 104 5.34 -23.23 -0.35
C VAL A 104 3.92 -23.54 0.11
N CYS A 105 3.02 -22.55 0.07
CA CYS A 105 1.61 -22.73 0.41
C CYS A 105 0.92 -23.75 -0.50
N GLU A 106 1.14 -23.65 -1.83
CA GLU A 106 0.61 -24.58 -2.81
C GLU A 106 1.01 -26.03 -2.50
N LYS A 107 2.31 -26.28 -2.22
CA LYS A 107 2.82 -27.62 -1.82
C LYS A 107 2.20 -28.14 -0.53
N LYS A 108 1.74 -27.26 0.35
CA LYS A 108 1.08 -27.61 1.61
C LYS A 108 -0.45 -27.72 1.48
N GLY A 109 -1.02 -27.48 0.30
CA GLY A 109 -2.48 -27.46 0.13
C GLY A 109 -3.16 -26.25 0.81
N VAL A 110 -2.44 -25.13 0.96
CA VAL A 110 -2.94 -23.88 1.53
C VAL A 110 -3.36 -22.94 0.40
N LEU A 111 -4.60 -22.44 0.44
CA LEU A 111 -5.13 -21.50 -0.55
C LEU A 111 -4.63 -20.08 -0.26
N VAL A 112 -3.97 -19.46 -1.22
CA VAL A 112 -3.41 -18.11 -1.05
C VAL A 112 -4.25 -17.05 -1.74
N HIS A 113 -4.59 -15.99 -1.00
CA HIS A 113 -5.36 -14.83 -1.46
C HIS A 113 -4.55 -13.54 -1.25
N ASP A 114 -3.99 -12.98 -2.33
CA ASP A 114 -3.24 -11.74 -2.26
C ASP A 114 -4.16 -10.54 -2.47
N PHE A 115 -4.38 -9.76 -1.41
CA PHE A 115 -5.19 -8.55 -1.43
C PHE A 115 -4.79 -7.55 -2.51
N MET A 116 -3.49 -7.45 -2.81
CA MET A 116 -2.99 -6.47 -3.77
C MET A 116 -3.15 -6.93 -5.23
N LYS A 117 -3.49 -8.22 -5.44
CA LYS A 117 -3.91 -8.77 -6.73
C LYS A 117 -5.41 -8.64 -6.97
N MET A 118 -6.20 -8.26 -5.96
CA MET A 118 -7.63 -7.99 -6.05
C MET A 118 -7.83 -6.52 -6.45
N ASP A 119 -8.34 -6.26 -7.66
CA ASP A 119 -8.43 -4.90 -8.20
C ASP A 119 -9.30 -3.97 -7.35
N ASP A 120 -10.44 -4.46 -6.86
CA ASP A 120 -11.35 -3.69 -6.00
C ASP A 120 -10.68 -3.28 -4.67
N VAL A 121 -9.91 -4.18 -4.04
CA VAL A 121 -9.13 -3.88 -2.83
C VAL A 121 -8.00 -2.90 -3.14
N ALA A 122 -7.27 -3.13 -4.22
CA ALA A 122 -6.13 -2.27 -4.60
C ALA A 122 -6.58 -0.86 -5.00
N ILE A 123 -7.73 -0.71 -5.69
CA ILE A 123 -8.33 0.59 -6.01
C ILE A 123 -8.77 1.30 -4.73
N TYR A 124 -9.45 0.60 -3.81
CA TYR A 124 -9.84 1.19 -2.53
C TYR A 124 -8.63 1.64 -1.72
N ASN A 125 -7.58 0.82 -1.66
CA ASN A 125 -6.32 1.16 -0.99
C ASN A 125 -5.63 2.39 -1.62
N ALA A 126 -5.82 2.62 -2.93
CA ALA A 126 -5.31 3.81 -3.61
C ALA A 126 -5.95 5.11 -3.12
N ILE A 127 -7.18 5.06 -2.58
CA ILE A 127 -7.85 6.24 -1.99
C ILE A 127 -7.03 6.78 -0.82
N ALA A 128 -6.79 5.92 0.17
CA ALA A 128 -6.01 6.30 1.36
C ALA A 128 -4.54 6.62 1.03
N THR A 129 -3.97 5.94 0.02
CA THR A 129 -2.64 6.26 -0.50
C THR A 129 -2.57 7.68 -1.06
N ALA A 130 -3.56 8.07 -1.87
CA ALA A 130 -3.63 9.41 -2.46
C ALA A 130 -3.84 10.51 -1.39
N GLU A 131 -4.73 10.26 -0.42
CA GLU A 131 -4.96 11.18 0.70
C GLU A 131 -3.70 11.36 1.53
N GLY A 132 -3.04 10.27 1.89
CA GLY A 132 -1.78 10.32 2.63
C GLY A 132 -0.65 11.02 1.85
N ALA A 133 -0.58 10.86 0.52
CA ALA A 133 0.38 11.57 -0.32
C ALA A 133 0.13 13.09 -0.32
N ILE A 134 -1.13 13.50 -0.36
CA ILE A 134 -1.52 14.92 -0.28
C ILE A 134 -1.14 15.50 1.09
N VAL A 135 -1.44 14.82 2.17
CA VAL A 135 -1.04 15.24 3.52
C VAL A 135 0.48 15.37 3.59
N LYS A 136 1.24 14.39 3.10
CA LYS A 136 2.72 14.47 3.06
C LYS A 136 3.23 15.68 2.28
N ALA A 137 2.63 15.99 1.14
CA ALA A 137 2.99 17.16 0.37
C ALA A 137 2.77 18.47 1.16
N MET A 138 1.61 18.60 1.82
CA MET A 138 1.25 19.78 2.61
C MET A 138 2.12 19.94 3.86
N GLU A 139 2.51 18.84 4.52
CA GLU A 139 3.43 18.87 5.67
C GLU A 139 4.85 19.33 5.30
N ARG A 140 5.25 19.17 4.04
CA ARG A 140 6.64 19.35 3.59
C ARG A 140 6.93 20.67 2.90
N LYS A 141 5.92 21.37 2.44
CA LYS A 141 6.10 22.63 1.72
C LYS A 141 5.04 23.65 2.17
N PRO A 142 5.45 24.84 2.63
CA PRO A 142 4.53 25.86 3.18
C PRO A 142 3.83 26.66 2.07
N VAL A 143 3.27 25.97 1.06
CA VAL A 143 2.47 26.60 -0.01
C VAL A 143 1.19 25.80 -0.25
N ASN A 144 0.16 26.47 -0.72
CA ASN A 144 -1.11 25.84 -1.04
C ASN A 144 -0.96 24.85 -2.22
N LEU A 145 -1.69 23.75 -2.17
CA LEU A 145 -1.89 22.92 -3.37
C LEU A 145 -2.79 23.60 -4.39
N HIS A 146 -3.74 24.43 -3.94
CA HIS A 146 -4.58 25.27 -4.82
C HIS A 146 -3.69 26.12 -5.74
N GLY A 147 -3.90 25.98 -7.05
CA GLY A 147 -3.13 26.72 -8.08
C GLY A 147 -1.72 26.20 -8.34
N SER A 148 -1.17 25.30 -7.49
CA SER A 148 0.16 24.72 -7.68
C SER A 148 0.22 23.81 -8.90
N TYR A 149 1.37 23.80 -9.57
CA TYR A 149 1.66 22.89 -10.67
C TYR A 149 2.11 21.54 -10.14
N CYS A 150 1.27 20.53 -10.31
CA CYS A 150 1.49 19.16 -9.83
C CYS A 150 1.73 18.21 -11.00
N LEU A 151 2.82 17.44 -10.96
CA LEU A 151 3.09 16.37 -11.90
C LEU A 151 2.82 15.02 -11.22
N VAL A 152 1.95 14.20 -11.82
CA VAL A 152 1.72 12.82 -11.38
C VAL A 152 2.41 11.88 -12.36
N LEU A 153 3.45 11.18 -11.89
CA LEU A 153 4.17 10.18 -12.67
C LEU A 153 3.48 8.83 -12.54
N GLY A 154 2.95 8.31 -13.63
CA GLY A 154 2.12 7.11 -13.70
C GLY A 154 0.62 7.43 -13.63
N TYR A 155 -0.18 6.71 -14.43
CA TYR A 155 -1.64 6.85 -14.47
C TYR A 155 -2.34 5.48 -14.31
N GLY A 156 -1.81 4.71 -13.36
CA GLY A 156 -2.43 3.47 -12.86
C GLY A 156 -3.44 3.74 -11.74
N ARG A 157 -3.78 2.70 -10.97
CA ARG A 157 -4.76 2.79 -9.84
C ARG A 157 -4.49 3.97 -8.90
N CYS A 158 -3.29 4.09 -8.37
CA CYS A 158 -2.93 5.19 -7.45
C CYS A 158 -2.87 6.55 -8.17
N GLY A 159 -2.26 6.61 -9.36
CA GLY A 159 -2.09 7.86 -10.10
C GLY A 159 -3.43 8.50 -10.50
N ARG A 160 -4.42 7.69 -10.92
CA ARG A 160 -5.76 8.18 -11.28
C ARG A 160 -6.49 8.78 -10.08
N VAL A 161 -6.51 8.07 -8.96
CA VAL A 161 -7.16 8.55 -7.73
C VAL A 161 -6.49 9.83 -7.23
N LEU A 162 -5.16 9.85 -7.21
CA LEU A 162 -4.40 11.01 -6.74
C LEU A 162 -4.62 12.24 -7.64
N ALA A 163 -4.57 12.06 -8.96
CA ALA A 163 -4.81 13.16 -9.90
C ALA A 163 -6.21 13.77 -9.72
N GLY A 164 -7.24 12.92 -9.56
CA GLY A 164 -8.60 13.39 -9.31
C GLY A 164 -8.72 14.18 -8.01
N LYS A 165 -8.08 13.72 -6.92
CA LYS A 165 -8.08 14.45 -5.64
C LYS A 165 -7.32 15.78 -5.72
N LEU A 166 -6.16 15.82 -6.38
CA LEU A 166 -5.42 17.06 -6.61
C LEU A 166 -6.23 18.06 -7.44
N LYS A 167 -6.94 17.60 -8.49
CA LYS A 167 -7.86 18.43 -9.27
C LYS A 167 -8.99 19.00 -8.40
N GLY A 168 -9.54 18.16 -7.49
CA GLY A 168 -10.55 18.60 -6.52
C GLY A 168 -10.04 19.66 -5.53
N LEU A 169 -8.74 19.73 -5.29
CA LEU A 169 -8.07 20.80 -4.53
C LEU A 169 -7.68 22.00 -5.41
N ASN A 170 -8.16 22.06 -6.65
CA ASN A 170 -7.84 23.11 -7.63
C ASN A 170 -6.34 23.22 -7.97
N ALA A 171 -5.58 22.14 -7.86
CA ALA A 171 -4.22 22.07 -8.39
C ALA A 171 -4.23 21.97 -9.93
N ARG A 172 -3.19 22.48 -10.57
CA ARG A 172 -2.96 22.34 -12.02
C ARG A 172 -2.20 21.05 -12.25
N VAL A 173 -2.94 19.99 -12.59
CA VAL A 173 -2.40 18.63 -12.66
C VAL A 173 -2.00 18.26 -14.08
N THR A 174 -0.76 17.82 -14.24
CA THR A 174 -0.25 17.19 -15.47
C THR A 174 0.02 15.72 -15.18
N ILE A 175 -0.43 14.82 -16.06
CA ILE A 175 -0.16 13.39 -16.00
C ILE A 175 1.04 13.06 -16.88
N CYS A 176 1.99 12.32 -16.34
CA CYS A 176 3.07 11.74 -17.14
C CYS A 176 2.92 10.22 -17.18
N ALA A 177 2.70 9.67 -18.36
CA ALA A 177 2.55 8.23 -18.53
C ALA A 177 3.31 7.72 -19.78
N ARG A 178 3.76 6.46 -19.69
CA ARG A 178 4.53 5.81 -20.76
C ARG A 178 3.63 5.41 -21.93
N SER A 179 2.49 4.76 -21.65
CA SER A 179 1.59 4.30 -22.71
C SER A 179 0.72 5.44 -23.22
N GLU A 180 0.46 5.43 -24.52
CA GLU A 180 -0.47 6.35 -25.17
C GLU A 180 -1.88 6.21 -24.61
N THR A 181 -2.35 4.97 -24.41
CA THR A 181 -3.66 4.70 -23.82
C THR A 181 -3.83 5.39 -22.45
N ALA A 182 -2.80 5.37 -21.59
CA ALA A 182 -2.88 6.02 -20.29
C ALA A 182 -2.91 7.55 -20.42
N ARG A 183 -2.21 8.13 -21.40
CA ARG A 183 -2.28 9.58 -21.66
C ARG A 183 -3.63 9.98 -22.22
N SER A 184 -4.14 9.26 -23.24
CA SER A 184 -5.47 9.51 -23.82
C SER A 184 -6.58 9.40 -22.76
N GLN A 185 -6.46 8.42 -21.83
CA GLN A 185 -7.37 8.36 -20.69
C GLN A 185 -7.23 9.57 -19.77
N GLY A 186 -5.99 10.04 -19.52
CA GLY A 186 -5.75 11.26 -18.73
C GLY A 186 -6.38 12.50 -19.39
N GLU A 187 -6.28 12.63 -20.71
CA GLU A 187 -6.93 13.71 -21.49
C GLU A 187 -8.45 13.62 -21.41
N ALA A 188 -9.01 12.42 -21.55
CA ALA A 188 -10.46 12.19 -21.40
C ALA A 188 -10.97 12.53 -20.00
N ASP A 189 -10.14 12.31 -18.96
CA ASP A 189 -10.44 12.69 -17.57
C ASP A 189 -10.19 14.22 -17.31
N GLY A 190 -9.78 14.96 -18.36
CA GLY A 190 -9.58 16.41 -18.34
C GLY A 190 -8.30 16.88 -17.65
N PHE A 191 -7.20 16.15 -17.87
CA PHE A 191 -5.86 16.53 -17.42
C PHE A 191 -4.96 16.86 -18.61
N ASP A 192 -3.99 17.76 -18.39
CA ASP A 192 -2.84 17.85 -19.29
C ASP A 192 -2.01 16.57 -19.21
N THR A 193 -1.45 16.14 -20.35
CA THR A 193 -0.60 14.94 -20.39
C THR A 193 0.78 15.21 -20.99
N MET A 194 1.75 14.38 -20.64
CA MET A 194 3.10 14.43 -21.19
C MET A 194 3.76 13.06 -21.20
N GLN A 195 4.84 12.93 -21.96
CA GLN A 195 5.68 11.72 -22.01
C GLN A 195 6.88 11.87 -21.06
N PHE A 196 7.49 10.74 -20.65
CA PHE A 196 8.62 10.77 -19.73
C PHE A 196 9.85 11.50 -20.28
N PHE A 197 10.09 11.50 -21.59
CA PHE A 197 11.23 12.21 -22.19
C PHE A 197 11.10 13.74 -22.06
N ASP A 198 9.87 14.26 -21.92
CA ASP A 198 9.62 15.69 -21.75
C ASP A 198 9.86 16.17 -20.31
N VAL A 199 9.87 15.26 -19.33
CA VAL A 199 10.00 15.62 -17.91
C VAL A 199 11.25 16.45 -17.67
N ALA A 200 12.40 16.07 -18.24
CA ALA A 200 13.66 16.79 -18.06
C ALA A 200 13.62 18.24 -18.55
N ARG A 201 12.78 18.52 -19.58
CA ARG A 201 12.63 19.89 -20.13
C ARG A 201 11.66 20.73 -19.32
N GLN A 202 10.66 20.09 -18.73
CA GLN A 202 9.54 20.77 -18.10
C GLN A 202 9.56 20.73 -16.56
N ILE A 203 10.46 19.97 -15.94
CA ILE A 203 10.49 19.74 -14.48
C ILE A 203 10.56 21.03 -13.67
N VAL A 204 11.22 22.08 -14.20
CA VAL A 204 11.41 23.37 -13.52
C VAL A 204 10.10 24.09 -13.20
N ARG A 205 9.03 23.79 -13.93
CA ARG A 205 7.72 24.45 -13.76
C ARG A 205 6.86 23.87 -12.63
N PHE A 206 7.21 22.66 -12.13
CA PHE A 206 6.40 21.98 -11.14
C PHE A 206 6.77 22.35 -9.71
N ASP A 207 5.74 22.58 -8.91
CA ASP A 207 5.84 22.77 -7.47
C ASP A 207 5.94 21.44 -6.74
N TYR A 208 5.17 20.46 -7.22
CA TYR A 208 5.09 19.11 -6.66
C TYR A 208 5.20 18.04 -7.75
N ILE A 209 5.91 16.97 -7.43
CA ILE A 209 5.89 15.73 -8.21
C ILE A 209 5.43 14.60 -7.29
N PHE A 210 4.41 13.88 -7.72
CA PHE A 210 3.94 12.67 -7.08
C PHE A 210 4.33 11.48 -7.95
N ASN A 211 5.22 10.64 -7.46
CA ASN A 211 5.64 9.46 -8.21
C ASN A 211 4.87 8.21 -7.76
N THR A 212 4.26 7.51 -8.74
CA THR A 212 3.57 6.22 -8.52
C THR A 212 4.25 5.07 -9.25
N VAL A 213 5.36 5.33 -9.96
CA VAL A 213 6.04 4.35 -10.81
C VAL A 213 7.16 3.66 -10.03
N PRO A 214 7.13 2.32 -9.86
CA PRO A 214 8.13 1.58 -9.10
C PRO A 214 9.39 1.27 -9.97
N ALA A 215 9.88 2.27 -10.68
CA ALA A 215 11.10 2.21 -11.49
C ALA A 215 11.77 3.57 -11.44
N LYS A 216 13.12 3.62 -11.52
CA LYS A 216 13.90 4.86 -11.44
C LYS A 216 13.61 5.77 -12.64
N VAL A 217 12.59 6.63 -12.51
CA VAL A 217 12.13 7.58 -13.53
C VAL A 217 12.65 8.99 -13.30
N LEU A 218 12.92 9.38 -12.05
CA LEU A 218 13.56 10.67 -11.70
C LEU A 218 15.05 10.45 -11.46
N THR A 219 15.80 10.41 -12.54
CA THR A 219 17.26 10.19 -12.53
C THR A 219 18.02 11.48 -12.27
N GLU A 220 19.33 11.38 -11.97
CA GLU A 220 20.23 12.54 -11.80
C GLU A 220 20.13 13.54 -12.96
N LYS A 221 20.08 13.04 -14.21
CA LYS A 221 19.97 13.88 -15.42
C LYS A 221 18.70 14.76 -15.41
N ILE A 222 17.62 14.24 -14.87
CA ILE A 222 16.34 14.97 -14.76
C ILE A 222 16.39 15.92 -13.57
N LEU A 223 16.78 15.43 -12.39
CA LEU A 223 16.80 16.19 -11.15
C LEU A 223 17.74 17.40 -11.19
N LYS A 224 18.85 17.31 -11.92
CA LYS A 224 19.77 18.44 -12.15
C LYS A 224 19.07 19.69 -12.74
N ARG A 225 17.92 19.49 -13.45
CA ARG A 225 17.15 20.58 -14.08
C ARG A 225 15.98 21.04 -13.23
N ALA A 226 15.75 20.43 -12.07
CA ALA A 226 14.64 20.79 -11.20
C ALA A 226 14.85 22.12 -10.50
N GLY A 227 13.76 22.82 -10.21
CA GLY A 227 13.78 23.99 -9.34
C GLY A 227 14.08 23.60 -7.90
N LYS A 228 14.81 24.43 -7.15
CA LYS A 228 15.15 24.18 -5.74
C LYS A 228 13.93 24.07 -4.82
N ASN A 229 12.81 24.64 -5.23
CA ASN A 229 11.55 24.61 -4.46
C ASN A 229 10.67 23.40 -4.80
N LEU A 230 11.13 22.48 -5.66
CA LEU A 230 10.40 21.27 -5.97
C LEU A 230 10.29 20.34 -4.75
N CYS A 231 9.08 19.86 -4.48
CA CYS A 231 8.82 18.81 -3.50
C CYS A 231 8.38 17.52 -4.22
N ILE A 232 9.05 16.40 -3.94
CA ILE A 232 8.75 15.10 -4.53
C ILE A 232 8.21 14.18 -3.46
N VAL A 233 6.99 13.66 -3.66
CA VAL A 233 6.37 12.62 -2.84
C VAL A 233 6.36 11.32 -3.65
N ASP A 234 7.20 10.38 -3.28
CA ASP A 234 7.31 9.08 -3.93
C ASP A 234 6.46 8.05 -3.17
N ILE A 235 5.36 7.63 -3.76
CA ILE A 235 4.45 6.61 -3.20
C ILE A 235 4.58 5.25 -3.89
N ALA A 236 5.56 5.12 -4.78
CA ALA A 236 5.84 3.84 -5.40
C ALA A 236 6.39 2.83 -4.38
N SER A 237 6.24 1.56 -4.69
CA SER A 237 6.84 0.48 -3.89
C SER A 237 8.36 0.63 -3.83
N PHE A 238 8.95 0.19 -2.70
CA PHE A 238 10.41 0.20 -2.54
C PHE A 238 11.11 -0.48 -3.75
N PRO A 239 12.22 0.08 -4.23
CA PRO A 239 13.00 1.22 -3.71
C PRO A 239 12.51 2.61 -4.14
N GLY A 240 11.34 2.73 -4.76
CA GLY A 240 10.82 3.97 -5.30
C GLY A 240 11.32 4.28 -6.70
N GLY A 241 10.94 5.45 -7.21
CA GLY A 241 11.30 5.87 -8.57
C GLY A 241 12.20 7.09 -8.65
N VAL A 242 12.73 7.56 -7.51
CA VAL A 242 13.59 8.75 -7.40
C VAL A 242 15.03 8.34 -7.10
N ASP A 243 15.98 8.96 -7.77
CA ASP A 243 17.39 8.91 -7.38
C ASP A 243 17.61 9.79 -6.14
N GLN A 244 17.48 9.19 -4.96
CA GLN A 244 17.55 9.91 -3.68
C GLN A 244 18.90 10.58 -3.47
N LYS A 245 20.01 9.93 -3.90
CA LYS A 245 21.36 10.53 -3.81
C LYS A 245 21.48 11.77 -4.68
N ALA A 246 20.91 11.74 -5.88
CA ALA A 246 20.89 12.89 -6.76
C ALA A 246 19.95 13.99 -6.24
N ALA A 247 18.79 13.64 -5.68
CA ALA A 247 17.88 14.63 -5.05
C ALA A 247 18.58 15.38 -3.91
N GLU A 248 19.28 14.67 -3.02
CA GLU A 248 20.08 15.23 -1.94
C GLU A 248 21.22 16.13 -2.47
N LYS A 249 21.97 15.63 -3.47
CA LYS A 249 23.07 16.38 -4.13
C LYS A 249 22.62 17.73 -4.69
N PHE A 250 21.38 17.82 -5.21
CA PHE A 250 20.84 19.06 -5.79
C PHE A 250 19.94 19.84 -4.82
N GLY A 251 19.82 19.42 -3.57
CA GLY A 251 19.01 20.09 -2.54
C GLY A 251 17.52 20.02 -2.82
N ILE A 252 17.05 18.97 -3.50
CA ILE A 252 15.63 18.74 -3.83
C ILE A 252 14.99 17.95 -2.71
N GLN A 253 13.86 18.43 -2.19
CA GLN A 253 13.09 17.72 -1.19
C GLN A 253 12.41 16.48 -1.83
N SER A 254 12.83 15.29 -1.43
CA SER A 254 12.29 14.02 -1.94
C SER A 254 12.03 13.05 -0.80
N TYR A 255 10.82 12.52 -0.75
CA TYR A 255 10.34 11.66 0.33
C TYR A 255 9.74 10.37 -0.23
N LEU A 256 10.34 9.24 0.08
CA LEU A 256 9.72 7.92 -0.13
C LEU A 256 8.70 7.68 0.98
N CYS A 257 7.43 7.50 0.63
CA CYS A 257 6.31 7.44 1.53
C CYS A 257 5.57 6.10 1.43
N PRO A 258 6.11 5.01 1.98
CA PRO A 258 5.45 3.71 1.96
C PRO A 258 4.31 3.64 2.97
N SER A 259 3.40 2.67 2.77
CA SER A 259 2.39 2.26 3.76
C SER A 259 1.41 3.36 4.21
N LEU A 260 1.17 4.38 3.39
CA LEU A 260 0.27 5.50 3.69
C LEU A 260 -1.12 5.08 4.19
N PRO A 261 -1.79 4.04 3.63
CA PRO A 261 -3.09 3.59 4.14
C PRO A 261 -3.04 3.13 5.60
N GLY A 262 -1.98 2.44 5.99
CA GLY A 262 -1.78 2.01 7.39
C GLY A 262 -1.48 3.16 8.36
N ILE A 263 -0.98 4.28 7.84
CA ILE A 263 -0.65 5.48 8.63
C ILE A 263 -1.87 6.40 8.78
N TYR A 264 -2.53 6.74 7.67
CA TYR A 264 -3.55 7.80 7.62
C TYR A 264 -4.99 7.30 7.66
N ALA A 265 -5.27 6.07 7.20
CA ALA A 265 -6.61 5.50 7.17
C ALA A 265 -6.65 4.01 7.55
N PRO A 266 -6.02 3.61 8.68
CA PRO A 266 -5.93 2.20 9.04
C PRO A 266 -7.30 1.57 9.29
N LYS A 267 -8.26 2.31 9.86
CA LYS A 267 -9.61 1.81 10.14
C LYS A 267 -10.35 1.47 8.85
N SER A 268 -10.50 2.43 7.94
CA SER A 268 -11.21 2.23 6.67
C SER A 268 -10.57 1.12 5.84
N SER A 269 -9.23 1.12 5.77
CA SER A 269 -8.48 0.10 5.03
C SER A 269 -8.61 -1.28 5.67
N GLY A 270 -8.55 -1.38 7.00
CA GLY A 270 -8.69 -2.65 7.72
C GLY A 270 -10.09 -3.25 7.58
N ILE A 271 -11.14 -2.42 7.69
CA ILE A 271 -12.54 -2.84 7.47
C ILE A 271 -12.72 -3.39 6.05
N ARG A 272 -12.22 -2.68 5.03
CA ARG A 272 -12.32 -3.14 3.64
C ARG A 272 -11.66 -4.49 3.40
N LEU A 273 -10.51 -4.75 4.04
CA LEU A 273 -9.85 -6.06 3.99
C LEU A 273 -10.69 -7.14 4.67
N ALA A 274 -11.29 -6.84 5.83
CA ALA A 274 -12.17 -7.76 6.55
C ALA A 274 -13.41 -8.12 5.73
N GLU A 275 -14.07 -7.13 5.13
CA GLU A 275 -15.21 -7.34 4.22
C GLU A 275 -14.84 -8.31 3.09
N LYS A 276 -13.63 -8.14 2.51
CA LYS A 276 -13.16 -9.02 1.43
C LYS A 276 -12.93 -10.46 1.89
N VAL A 277 -12.41 -10.64 3.10
CA VAL A 277 -12.27 -11.98 3.72
C VAL A 277 -13.64 -12.61 3.94
N LEU A 278 -14.62 -11.83 4.41
CA LEU A 278 -15.99 -12.34 4.64
C LEU A 278 -16.74 -12.63 3.34
N GLU A 279 -16.55 -11.84 2.27
CA GLU A 279 -17.08 -12.14 0.94
C GLU A 279 -16.59 -13.50 0.42
N TRP A 280 -15.31 -13.79 0.66
CA TRP A 280 -14.72 -15.08 0.29
C TRP A 280 -15.31 -16.22 1.12
N LYS A 281 -15.33 -16.07 2.46
CA LYS A 281 -15.90 -17.09 3.35
C LYS A 281 -17.35 -17.43 3.02
N GLY A 282 -18.18 -16.45 2.74
CA GLY A 282 -19.59 -16.67 2.36
C GLY A 282 -19.77 -17.38 1.00
N LYS A 283 -18.73 -17.50 0.17
CA LYS A 283 -18.71 -18.30 -1.05
C LYS A 283 -18.26 -19.74 -0.78
N GLU A 284 -17.38 -19.94 0.19
CA GLU A 284 -16.90 -21.26 0.59
C GLU A 284 -17.97 -22.05 1.34
N ASP A 285 -18.80 -21.37 2.13
CA ASP A 285 -19.90 -21.94 2.92
C ASP A 285 -21.15 -22.30 2.05
N ARG A 286 -21.16 -22.01 0.73
CA ARG A 286 -22.24 -22.34 -0.23
C ARG A 286 -21.86 -23.50 -1.11
#